data_9841f115d5a50354abe03c8cd7047b09
#
_entry.id   9841f115d5a50354abe03c8cd7047b09
#
_cell.length_a   1.000
_cell.length_b   1.000
_cell.length_c   1.000
_cell.angle_alpha   90.00
_cell.angle_beta   90.00
_cell.angle_gamma   90.00
#
_symmetry.space_group_name_H-M   'P 1'
#
loop_
_entity.id
_entity.type
_entity.pdbx_description
1 polymer ?
#
loop_
_entity_poly.entity_id
_entity_poly.type
_entity_poly.pdbx_seq_one_letter_code
_entity_poly.pdbx_strand_id
1 'polypeptide(L)'
;MFYCFGCSVGGDAFTFLMKQEGMDFMEALRELSQRTGVILPERRESSTKTIPGLSRERYFHLYQLAASWYHRNLQEAPEGQAARDYLDHRGINREFWTTFQLGYAQDGWNGLSKWLERQSV
;
A
#
# COMPACT_ATOMS: atom_id res chain seq x y z
N MET A 1 -24.71 -11.67 11.92
CA MET A 1 -24.52 -10.21 12.11
C MET A 1 -25.22 -9.86 13.42
N PHE A 2 -24.58 -9.06 14.29
CA PHE A 2 -25.18 -8.57 15.54
C PHE A 2 -25.12 -7.04 15.58
N TYR A 3 -26.00 -6.45 16.36
CA TYR A 3 -26.00 -5.01 16.64
C TYR A 3 -26.53 -4.74 18.05
N CYS A 4 -25.81 -3.92 18.83
CA CYS A 4 -26.22 -3.54 20.16
C CYS A 4 -26.82 -2.11 20.12
N PHE A 5 -28.11 -2.00 20.41
CA PHE A 5 -28.80 -0.70 20.41
C PHE A 5 -28.38 0.21 21.60
N GLY A 6 -27.73 -0.35 22.63
CA GLY A 6 -27.28 0.41 23.78
C GLY A 6 -25.96 1.15 23.54
N CYS A 7 -24.99 0.50 22.86
CA CYS A 7 -23.66 1.08 22.61
C CYS A 7 -23.34 1.28 21.13
N SER A 8 -24.31 1.03 20.22
CA SER A 8 -24.17 1.14 18.77
C SER A 8 -23.06 0.27 18.16
N VAL A 9 -22.59 -0.73 18.87
CA VAL A 9 -21.61 -1.69 18.40
C VAL A 9 -22.29 -2.79 17.62
N GLY A 10 -21.80 -3.07 16.42
CA GLY A 10 -22.30 -4.15 15.59
C GLY A 10 -21.19 -4.77 14.76
N GLY A 11 -21.51 -5.88 14.10
CA GLY A 11 -20.56 -6.56 13.24
C GLY A 11 -20.96 -8.01 12.95
N ASP A 12 -19.98 -8.77 12.52
CA ASP A 12 -20.06 -10.19 12.26
C ASP A 12 -19.58 -11.05 13.46
N ALA A 13 -19.49 -12.36 13.27
CA ALA A 13 -19.02 -13.28 14.29
C ALA A 13 -17.56 -13.01 14.73
N PHE A 14 -16.72 -12.56 13.80
CA PHE A 14 -15.33 -12.21 14.11
C PHE A 14 -15.29 -10.99 15.01
N THR A 15 -16.00 -9.94 14.62
CA THR A 15 -16.10 -8.69 15.41
C THR A 15 -16.66 -8.97 16.81
N PHE A 16 -17.60 -9.90 16.94
CA PHE A 16 -18.16 -10.30 18.23
C PHE A 16 -17.09 -10.93 19.12
N LEU A 17 -16.38 -11.95 18.64
CA LEU A 17 -15.35 -12.63 19.42
C LEU A 17 -14.18 -11.69 19.78
N MET A 18 -13.72 -10.89 18.83
CA MET A 18 -12.67 -9.92 19.09
C MET A 18 -13.03 -8.96 20.24
N LYS A 19 -14.28 -8.52 20.30
CA LYS A 19 -14.76 -7.60 21.36
C LYS A 19 -15.09 -8.30 22.66
N GLN A 20 -15.67 -9.49 22.62
CA GLN A 20 -16.11 -10.23 23.80
C GLN A 20 -14.94 -10.89 24.53
N GLU A 21 -14.01 -11.48 23.81
CA GLU A 21 -12.88 -12.26 24.33
C GLU A 21 -11.58 -11.47 24.33
N GLY A 22 -11.57 -10.27 23.76
CA GLY A 22 -10.35 -9.46 23.66
C GLY A 22 -9.30 -10.04 22.70
N MET A 23 -9.73 -10.89 21.78
CA MET A 23 -8.87 -11.57 20.81
C MET A 23 -8.49 -10.68 19.65
N ASP A 24 -7.35 -10.97 19.00
CA ASP A 24 -7.06 -10.42 17.70
C ASP A 24 -7.83 -11.15 16.59
N PHE A 25 -7.79 -10.60 15.36
CA PHE A 25 -8.52 -11.20 14.24
C PHE A 25 -8.06 -12.63 13.91
N MET A 26 -6.74 -12.91 14.05
CA MET A 26 -6.19 -14.22 13.74
C MET A 26 -6.56 -15.26 14.80
N GLU A 27 -6.67 -14.83 16.05
CA GLU A 27 -7.15 -15.67 17.15
C GLU A 27 -8.63 -15.99 16.98
N ALA A 28 -9.45 -14.98 16.70
CA ALA A 28 -10.87 -15.16 16.41
C ALA A 28 -11.10 -16.08 15.19
N LEU A 29 -10.28 -15.96 14.16
CA LEU A 29 -10.32 -16.82 12.97
C LEU A 29 -10.02 -18.28 13.32
N ARG A 30 -9.00 -18.55 14.12
CA ARG A 30 -8.64 -19.90 14.58
C ARG A 30 -9.75 -20.51 15.44
N GLU A 31 -10.27 -19.74 16.38
CA GLU A 31 -11.35 -20.17 17.27
C GLU A 31 -12.60 -20.55 16.49
N LEU A 32 -13.04 -19.71 15.55
CA LEU A 32 -14.19 -20.00 14.70
C LEU A 32 -13.94 -21.22 13.78
N SER A 33 -12.74 -21.34 13.25
CA SER A 33 -12.32 -22.49 12.45
C SER A 33 -12.45 -23.79 13.23
N GLN A 34 -11.97 -23.83 14.47
CA GLN A 34 -12.08 -25.01 15.34
C GLN A 34 -13.55 -25.35 15.65
N ARG A 35 -14.37 -24.35 15.94
CA ARG A 35 -15.80 -24.56 16.26
C ARG A 35 -16.61 -25.02 15.05
N THR A 36 -16.27 -24.58 13.86
CA THR A 36 -17.01 -24.88 12.63
C THR A 36 -16.44 -26.06 11.86
N GLY A 37 -15.27 -26.59 12.24
CA GLY A 37 -14.56 -27.64 11.51
C GLY A 37 -14.01 -27.20 10.15
N VAL A 38 -13.99 -25.91 9.87
CA VAL A 38 -13.40 -25.37 8.64
C VAL A 38 -11.90 -25.43 8.76
N ILE A 39 -11.24 -26.17 7.90
CA ILE A 39 -9.77 -26.24 7.85
C ILE A 39 -9.27 -24.94 7.23
N LEU A 40 -8.61 -24.12 8.05
CA LEU A 40 -7.91 -22.95 7.52
C LEU A 40 -6.75 -23.45 6.67
N PRO A 41 -6.58 -22.93 5.44
CA PRO A 41 -5.35 -23.17 4.72
C PRO A 41 -4.21 -22.70 5.62
N GLU A 42 -3.22 -23.56 5.81
CA GLU A 42 -1.97 -23.09 6.44
C GLU A 42 -1.60 -21.78 5.76
N ARG A 43 -1.59 -20.70 6.54
CA ARG A 43 -1.05 -19.46 6.06
C ARG A 43 0.38 -19.80 5.65
N ARG A 44 0.56 -20.13 4.38
CA ARG A 44 1.86 -19.85 3.77
C ARG A 44 2.09 -18.43 4.23
N GLU A 45 3.05 -18.25 5.15
CA GLU A 45 3.54 -16.92 5.43
C GLU A 45 3.51 -16.26 4.08
N SER A 46 2.69 -15.20 3.93
CA SER A 46 2.75 -14.45 2.72
C SER A 46 4.20 -14.05 2.63
N SER A 47 4.99 -14.96 2.10
CA SER A 47 6.16 -14.54 1.42
C SER A 47 5.57 -13.53 0.44
N THR A 48 5.50 -12.28 0.86
CA THR A 48 5.80 -11.22 -0.08
C THR A 48 6.83 -11.91 -0.93
N LYS A 49 6.52 -12.18 -2.22
CA LYS A 49 7.47 -12.85 -3.09
C LYS A 49 8.69 -11.96 -3.08
N THR A 50 9.45 -12.12 -2.01
CA THR A 50 10.74 -11.48 -1.82
C THR A 50 11.52 -12.14 -2.92
N ILE A 51 11.85 -11.40 -3.93
CA ILE A 51 12.71 -11.90 -5.00
C ILE A 51 13.90 -12.47 -4.25
N PRO A 52 14.18 -13.78 -4.38
CA PRO A 52 15.25 -14.41 -3.63
C PRO A 52 16.53 -13.60 -3.82
N GLY A 53 17.11 -13.12 -2.72
CA GLY A 53 18.32 -12.30 -2.74
C GLY A 53 18.13 -10.78 -2.65
N LEU A 54 16.90 -10.25 -2.58
CA LEU A 54 16.69 -8.82 -2.35
C LEU A 54 16.48 -8.57 -0.84
N SER A 55 17.38 -7.84 -0.20
CA SER A 55 17.22 -7.43 1.19
C SER A 55 16.13 -6.36 1.32
N ARG A 56 15.57 -6.20 2.53
CA ARG A 56 14.55 -5.18 2.82
C ARG A 56 15.06 -3.77 2.52
N GLU A 57 16.34 -3.51 2.82
CA GLU A 57 17.00 -2.23 2.56
C GLU A 57 17.05 -1.93 1.06
N ARG A 58 17.30 -2.96 0.24
CA ARG A 58 17.34 -2.82 -1.22
C ARG A 58 15.96 -2.51 -1.80
N TYR A 59 14.88 -3.07 -1.23
CA TYR A 59 13.52 -2.68 -1.60
C TYR A 59 13.26 -1.20 -1.29
N PHE A 60 13.59 -0.75 -0.08
CA PHE A 60 13.41 0.67 0.29
C PHE A 60 14.21 1.59 -0.62
N HIS A 61 15.44 1.23 -0.95
CA HIS A 61 16.27 2.01 -1.87
C HIS A 61 15.62 2.11 -3.26
N LEU A 62 15.11 1.00 -3.80
CA LEU A 62 14.40 0.99 -5.08
C LEU A 62 13.13 1.88 -5.06
N TYR A 63 12.36 1.84 -3.97
CA TYR A 63 11.20 2.70 -3.82
C TYR A 63 11.57 4.18 -3.76
N GLN A 64 12.64 4.53 -3.05
CA GLN A 64 13.14 5.91 -3.01
C GLN A 64 13.58 6.41 -4.38
N LEU A 65 14.29 5.58 -5.13
CA LEU A 65 14.70 5.90 -6.50
C LEU A 65 13.47 6.10 -7.41
N ALA A 66 12.51 5.19 -7.34
CA ALA A 66 11.28 5.30 -8.12
C ALA A 66 10.48 6.56 -7.76
N ALA A 67 10.31 6.87 -6.47
CA ALA A 67 9.63 8.07 -6.01
C ALA A 67 10.33 9.33 -6.52
N SER A 68 11.65 9.38 -6.44
CA SER A 68 12.45 10.51 -6.94
C SER A 68 12.32 10.68 -8.46
N TRP A 69 12.27 9.57 -9.21
CA TRP A 69 12.08 9.60 -10.65
C TRP A 69 10.71 10.16 -11.05
N TYR A 70 9.64 9.68 -10.42
CA TYR A 70 8.29 10.20 -10.65
C TYR A 70 8.14 11.66 -10.24
N HIS A 71 8.74 12.03 -9.11
CA HIS A 71 8.72 13.42 -8.62
C HIS A 71 9.42 14.37 -9.60
N ARG A 72 10.59 13.98 -10.10
CA ARG A 72 11.32 14.75 -11.11
C ARG A 72 10.51 14.86 -12.41
N ASN A 73 9.85 13.79 -12.86
CA ASN A 73 8.99 13.85 -14.04
C ASN A 73 7.85 14.85 -13.87
N LEU A 74 7.25 14.93 -12.67
CA LEU A 74 6.23 15.94 -12.40
C LEU A 74 6.81 17.35 -12.50
N GLN A 75 8.00 17.58 -12.00
CA GLN A 75 8.60 18.92 -11.96
C GLN A 75 9.13 19.39 -13.32
N GLU A 76 9.80 18.52 -14.06
CA GLU A 76 10.65 18.89 -15.18
C GLU A 76 10.18 18.37 -16.54
N ALA A 77 9.49 17.21 -16.57
CA ALA A 77 9.14 16.60 -17.85
C ALA A 77 8.07 17.43 -18.60
N PRO A 78 8.25 17.68 -19.91
CA PRO A 78 7.26 18.39 -20.72
C PRO A 78 5.88 17.71 -20.69
N GLU A 79 5.84 16.39 -20.69
CA GLU A 79 4.62 15.57 -20.64
C GLU A 79 3.86 15.76 -19.32
N GLY A 80 4.56 16.15 -18.26
CA GLY A 80 3.97 16.43 -16.94
C GLY A 80 3.21 17.76 -16.87
N GLN A 81 3.17 18.57 -17.94
CA GLN A 81 2.53 19.90 -17.90
C GLN A 81 1.06 19.82 -17.52
N ALA A 82 0.30 18.92 -18.12
CA ALA A 82 -1.11 18.74 -17.80
C ALA A 82 -1.36 18.36 -16.33
N ALA A 83 -0.47 17.57 -15.75
CA ALA A 83 -0.53 17.22 -14.33
C ALA A 83 -0.22 18.43 -13.42
N ARG A 84 0.77 19.25 -13.80
CA ARG A 84 1.08 20.51 -13.09
C ARG A 84 -0.11 21.46 -13.13
N ASP A 85 -0.70 21.69 -14.29
CA ASP A 85 -1.85 22.56 -14.46
C ASP A 85 -3.05 22.07 -13.64
N TYR A 86 -3.27 20.75 -13.60
CA TYR A 86 -4.30 20.14 -12.76
C TYR A 86 -4.07 20.40 -11.26
N LEU A 87 -2.84 20.21 -10.77
CA LEU A 87 -2.50 20.45 -9.37
C LEU A 87 -2.63 21.92 -9.00
N ASP A 88 -2.19 22.82 -9.88
CA ASP A 88 -2.32 24.27 -9.69
C ASP A 88 -3.79 24.70 -9.68
N HIS A 89 -4.62 24.15 -10.59
CA HIS A 89 -6.06 24.37 -10.58
C HIS A 89 -6.75 23.88 -9.30
N ARG A 90 -6.24 22.82 -8.70
CA ARG A 90 -6.71 22.28 -7.41
C ARG A 90 -6.18 23.06 -6.21
N GLY A 91 -5.37 24.08 -6.41
CA GLY A 91 -4.78 24.89 -5.32
C GLY A 91 -3.73 24.13 -4.51
N ILE A 92 -3.11 23.08 -5.07
CA ILE A 92 -2.08 22.31 -4.40
C ILE A 92 -0.71 22.98 -4.65
N ASN A 93 -0.19 23.62 -3.62
CA ASN A 93 1.08 24.34 -3.68
C ASN A 93 2.26 23.41 -3.98
N ARG A 94 3.30 23.97 -4.62
CA ARG A 94 4.54 23.25 -4.95
C ARG A 94 5.30 22.73 -3.72
N GLU A 95 5.14 23.37 -2.57
CA GLU A 95 5.63 22.87 -1.28
C GLU A 95 5.06 21.50 -0.95
N PHE A 96 3.76 21.28 -1.19
CA PHE A 96 3.13 19.98 -1.00
C PHE A 96 3.65 18.93 -1.99
N TRP A 97 4.00 19.33 -3.21
CA TRP A 97 4.56 18.38 -4.18
C TRP A 97 5.85 17.77 -3.64
N THR A 98 6.70 18.59 -3.01
CA THR A 98 7.95 18.12 -2.41
C THR A 98 7.72 17.37 -1.11
N THR A 99 6.88 17.89 -0.22
CA THR A 99 6.61 17.29 1.09
C THR A 99 6.01 15.89 0.96
N PHE A 100 5.07 15.71 0.03
CA PHE A 100 4.39 14.43 -0.21
C PHE A 100 4.97 13.64 -1.38
N GLN A 101 6.07 14.08 -1.96
CA GLN A 101 6.73 13.47 -3.11
C GLN A 101 5.74 13.14 -4.24
N LEU A 102 4.84 14.07 -4.56
CA LEU A 102 3.93 13.89 -5.68
C LEU A 102 4.73 13.65 -6.94
N GLY A 103 4.27 12.73 -7.78
CA GLY A 103 4.98 12.33 -8.98
C GLY A 103 4.07 12.18 -10.19
N TYR A 104 4.67 12.17 -11.36
CA TYR A 104 3.98 11.94 -12.63
C TYR A 104 4.56 10.72 -13.34
N ALA A 105 3.68 9.80 -13.70
CA ALA A 105 4.04 8.65 -14.51
C ALA A 105 3.88 9.01 -15.98
N GLN A 106 4.98 9.04 -16.71
CA GLN A 106 4.97 9.23 -18.16
C GLN A 106 4.30 8.04 -18.85
N ASP A 107 3.70 8.29 -20.01
CA ASP A 107 3.20 7.22 -20.86
C ASP A 107 4.35 6.30 -21.28
N GLY A 108 4.09 5.00 -21.24
CA GLY A 108 5.07 4.00 -21.62
C GLY A 108 5.35 2.97 -20.53
N TRP A 109 5.40 1.70 -20.93
CA TRP A 109 5.46 0.57 -20.01
C TRP A 109 6.84 0.40 -19.34
N ASN A 110 7.92 0.85 -19.96
CA ASN A 110 9.30 0.52 -19.54
C ASN A 110 10.13 1.75 -19.11
N GLY A 111 9.53 2.93 -18.89
CA GLY A 111 10.28 4.15 -18.58
C GLY A 111 11.11 4.01 -17.29
N LEU A 112 10.45 3.61 -16.21
CA LEU A 112 11.10 3.44 -14.91
C LEU A 112 12.15 2.33 -14.92
N SER A 113 11.85 1.16 -15.50
CA SER A 113 12.79 0.03 -15.53
C SER A 113 14.08 0.38 -16.27
N LYS A 114 13.97 0.98 -17.45
CA LYS A 114 15.14 1.45 -18.23
C LYS A 114 15.94 2.50 -17.47
N TRP A 115 15.27 3.37 -16.72
CA TRP A 115 15.98 4.36 -15.92
C TRP A 115 16.69 3.72 -14.73
N LEU A 116 16.05 2.77 -14.03
CA LEU A 116 16.67 2.03 -12.91
C LEU A 116 17.87 1.20 -13.37
N GLU A 117 17.80 0.54 -14.53
CA GLU A 117 18.93 -0.18 -15.10
C GLU A 117 20.16 0.70 -15.29
N ARG A 118 19.96 1.98 -15.67
CA ARG A 118 21.06 2.94 -15.82
C ARG A 118 21.65 3.41 -14.49
N GLN A 119 20.91 3.24 -13.38
CA GLN A 119 21.41 3.55 -12.03
C GLN A 119 22.26 2.43 -11.43
N SER A 120 22.48 1.32 -12.16
CA SER A 120 23.26 0.16 -11.71
C SER A 120 22.70 -0.49 -10.43
N VAL A 121 21.39 -0.51 -10.31
CA VAL A 121 20.67 -1.06 -9.14
C VAL A 121 20.08 -2.43 -9.46
#